data_36aaa4015ac24ef8334ef4fab048cc54
#
_entry.id   36aaa4015ac24ef8334ef4fab048cc54
#
_cell.length_a   1.000
_cell.length_b   1.000
_cell.length_c   1.000
_cell.angle_alpha   90.00
_cell.angle_beta   90.00
_cell.angle_gamma   90.00
#
_symmetry.space_group_name_H-M   'P 1'
#
loop_
_entity.id
_entity.type
_entity.pdbx_description
1 polymer ?
#
loop_
_entity_poly.entity_id
_entity_poly.type
_entity_poly.pdbx_seq_one_letter_code
_entity_poly.pdbx_strand_id
1 'polypeptide(L)'
;MKKRLKIRLCATLTSVILAISGIAALPVEAAGVEAANNYETETAVTYLMPSGSYKINLNINGRRVLDGRVFNLGGVTYVPMFKFADWLGVFDYSSSVSGSRRTSHIDGDNLEITATENNLYIRANGRYFYTGGEIMEIGNELYVPILPMVKALNSHLSWSNAENAFTVRSGDTRLLKNADQTYASDAVYWLARIINAEAGGESMKGKIAVGNVVLNRVRSKQFPNTIYGVIFDKKYGVQFAPTSNGTIYKAPNADSVIAAKICLEGYSLSTEALYFFNPKYTSGTWVKQNRDYLFTIGNHVFFN
;
A
#
# COMPACT_ATOMS: atom_id res chain seq x y z
N MET A 1 2.79 38.95 1.99
CA MET A 1 1.96 38.73 3.19
C MET A 1 0.53 39.10 2.89
N LYS A 2 -0.36 38.14 2.70
CA LYS A 2 -1.84 38.34 2.73
C LYS A 2 -2.44 37.14 3.44
N LYS A 3 -2.80 37.33 4.70
CA LYS A 3 -3.57 36.37 5.52
C LYS A 3 -4.99 36.34 4.98
N ARG A 4 -5.45 35.16 4.57
CA ARG A 4 -6.89 34.91 4.34
C ARG A 4 -7.51 34.39 5.63
N LEU A 5 -8.39 35.22 6.17
CA LEU A 5 -9.23 34.93 7.36
C LEU A 5 -10.39 34.02 6.92
N LYS A 6 -10.42 32.77 7.44
CA LYS A 6 -11.59 31.90 7.30
C LYS A 6 -12.56 32.16 8.42
N ILE A 7 -13.71 32.76 8.09
CA ILE A 7 -14.83 32.97 9.02
C ILE A 7 -15.60 31.65 9.15
N ARG A 8 -15.64 31.11 10.35
CA ARG A 8 -16.56 30.01 10.70
C ARG A 8 -17.88 30.63 11.14
N LEU A 9 -18.96 30.33 10.39
CA LEU A 9 -20.31 30.69 10.77
C LEU A 9 -20.86 29.61 11.72
N CYS A 10 -21.07 29.97 12.98
CA CYS A 10 -21.74 29.14 13.97
C CYS A 10 -23.20 29.53 13.99
N ALA A 11 -24.10 28.67 13.55
CA ALA A 11 -25.54 28.91 13.61
C ALA A 11 -26.10 28.30 14.91
N THR A 12 -26.41 29.12 15.88
CA THR A 12 -27.20 28.75 17.06
C THR A 12 -28.69 28.84 16.73
N LEU A 13 -29.41 27.71 16.79
CA LEU A 13 -30.87 27.69 16.75
C LEU A 13 -31.39 27.99 18.16
N THR A 14 -32.07 29.11 18.32
CA THR A 14 -32.94 29.40 19.47
C THR A 14 -34.37 29.10 19.08
N SER A 15 -35.00 28.15 19.77
CA SER A 15 -36.41 27.82 19.66
C SER A 15 -37.23 28.83 20.43
N VAL A 16 -38.24 29.45 19.78
CA VAL A 16 -39.32 30.20 20.42
C VAL A 16 -40.62 29.47 20.14
N ILE A 17 -41.26 29.00 21.23
CA ILE A 17 -42.62 28.45 21.22
C ILE A 17 -43.57 29.63 21.38
N LEU A 18 -44.53 29.78 20.46
CA LEU A 18 -45.73 30.60 20.71
C LEU A 18 -46.98 29.81 20.30
N ALA A 19 -47.80 29.55 21.29
CA ALA A 19 -49.12 28.97 21.10
C ALA A 19 -50.13 30.09 20.87
N ILE A 20 -50.98 30.00 19.84
CA ILE A 20 -52.28 30.67 19.79
C ILE A 20 -53.28 29.80 18.99
N SER A 21 -54.44 29.70 19.60
CA SER A 21 -55.66 28.98 19.33
C SER A 21 -56.39 29.29 18.00
N GLY A 22 -56.91 28.22 17.42
CA GLY A 22 -58.21 28.07 16.76
C GLY A 22 -58.68 29.06 15.69
N ILE A 23 -58.92 28.53 14.47
CA ILE A 23 -60.05 28.88 13.61
C ILE A 23 -60.29 27.77 12.56
N ALA A 24 -61.58 27.57 12.21
CA ALA A 24 -62.22 26.52 11.49
C ALA A 24 -61.67 26.11 10.12
N ALA A 25 -61.89 24.85 9.78
CA ALA A 25 -61.62 24.21 8.49
C ALA A 25 -62.53 24.74 7.36
N LEU A 26 -61.93 24.98 6.20
CA LEU A 26 -62.56 24.91 4.90
C LEU A 26 -61.76 23.96 4.01
N PRO A 27 -62.39 23.14 3.17
CA PRO A 27 -61.69 22.21 2.31
C PRO A 27 -61.08 22.94 1.11
N VAL A 28 -59.75 22.82 0.95
CA VAL A 28 -59.08 23.20 -0.29
C VAL A 28 -58.71 21.90 -1.01
N GLU A 29 -59.20 21.79 -2.25
CA GLU A 29 -58.90 20.73 -3.19
C GLU A 29 -57.37 20.52 -3.33
N ALA A 30 -56.97 19.27 -3.29
CA ALA A 30 -55.60 18.84 -3.55
C ALA A 30 -55.25 19.09 -5.02
N ALA A 31 -54.60 20.21 -5.30
CA ALA A 31 -53.79 20.34 -6.53
C ALA A 31 -52.54 19.53 -6.34
N GLY A 32 -52.46 18.44 -7.09
CA GLY A 32 -51.25 17.58 -7.11
C GLY A 32 -50.05 18.37 -7.59
N VAL A 33 -49.14 18.68 -6.67
CA VAL A 33 -47.78 19.04 -7.01
C VAL A 33 -46.99 17.76 -6.97
N GLU A 34 -46.85 17.11 -8.13
CA GLU A 34 -45.81 16.14 -8.35
C GLU A 34 -44.47 16.83 -8.10
N ALA A 35 -43.91 16.61 -6.94
CA ALA A 35 -42.50 16.85 -6.71
C ALA A 35 -41.73 15.90 -7.65
N ALA A 36 -41.31 16.43 -8.80
CA ALA A 36 -40.36 15.76 -9.65
C ALA A 36 -39.09 15.53 -8.82
N ASN A 37 -38.99 14.32 -8.31
CA ASN A 37 -37.69 13.77 -7.84
C ASN A 37 -36.78 13.69 -9.05
N ASN A 38 -36.09 14.79 -9.35
CA ASN A 38 -34.88 14.76 -10.18
C ASN A 38 -33.79 14.07 -9.38
N TYR A 39 -33.94 12.77 -9.17
CA TYR A 39 -32.77 11.93 -9.06
C TYR A 39 -32.19 11.94 -10.47
N GLU A 40 -31.10 12.71 -10.66
CA GLU A 40 -30.19 12.45 -11.75
C GLU A 40 -29.87 10.97 -11.65
N THR A 41 -30.37 10.20 -12.60
CA THR A 41 -29.92 8.84 -12.84
C THR A 41 -28.45 9.01 -13.23
N GLU A 42 -27.53 8.91 -12.23
CA GLU A 42 -26.15 8.59 -12.50
C GLU A 42 -26.21 7.39 -13.45
N THR A 43 -25.89 7.63 -14.72
CA THR A 43 -25.72 6.58 -15.69
C THR A 43 -24.79 5.57 -15.04
N ALA A 44 -25.33 4.42 -14.69
CA ALA A 44 -24.57 3.36 -14.03
C ALA A 44 -23.41 3.01 -14.98
N VAL A 45 -22.26 3.60 -14.75
CA VAL A 45 -21.03 3.21 -15.41
C VAL A 45 -20.80 1.77 -14.97
N THR A 46 -21.10 0.82 -15.85
CA THR A 46 -20.86 -0.58 -15.60
C THR A 46 -19.35 -0.75 -15.54
N TYR A 47 -18.78 -0.70 -14.35
CA TYR A 47 -17.38 -1.00 -14.14
C TYR A 47 -17.17 -2.48 -14.45
N LEU A 48 -16.57 -2.76 -15.63
CA LEU A 48 -16.18 -4.11 -16.00
C LEU A 48 -15.05 -4.56 -15.08
N MET A 49 -15.39 -5.38 -14.11
CA MET A 49 -14.39 -6.00 -13.25
C MET A 49 -13.53 -6.99 -14.05
N PRO A 50 -12.24 -7.12 -13.74
CA PRO A 50 -11.36 -8.06 -14.42
C PRO A 50 -11.91 -9.49 -14.40
N SER A 51 -11.72 -10.23 -15.48
CA SER A 51 -12.12 -11.65 -15.55
C SER A 51 -11.45 -12.44 -14.43
N GLY A 52 -12.20 -13.35 -13.81
CA GLY A 52 -11.72 -14.14 -12.68
C GLY A 52 -11.72 -13.43 -11.32
N SER A 53 -12.17 -12.16 -11.27
CA SER A 53 -12.37 -11.46 -10.00
C SER A 53 -13.73 -11.78 -9.38
N TYR A 54 -13.84 -11.57 -8.06
CA TYR A 54 -15.10 -11.66 -7.31
C TYR A 54 -15.22 -10.53 -6.30
N LYS A 55 -16.45 -10.08 -6.04
CA LYS A 55 -16.73 -8.97 -5.12
C LYS A 55 -16.33 -9.30 -3.69
N ILE A 56 -15.78 -8.32 -3.01
CA ILE A 56 -15.45 -8.36 -1.58
C ILE A 56 -16.31 -7.34 -0.84
N ASN A 57 -16.82 -7.74 0.30
CA ASN A 57 -17.53 -6.87 1.20
C ASN A 57 -16.55 -6.01 2.01
N LEU A 58 -16.86 -4.74 2.17
CA LEU A 58 -16.02 -3.78 2.89
C LEU A 58 -16.87 -2.97 3.88
N ASN A 59 -16.41 -2.88 5.12
CA ASN A 59 -16.94 -1.98 6.13
C ASN A 59 -15.88 -0.92 6.43
N ILE A 60 -16.27 0.34 6.53
CA ILE A 60 -15.40 1.46 6.90
C ILE A 60 -16.02 2.18 8.09
N ASN A 61 -15.29 2.26 9.20
CA ASN A 61 -15.72 2.90 10.44
C ASN A 61 -17.11 2.42 10.91
N GLY A 62 -17.35 1.11 10.80
CA GLY A 62 -18.61 0.48 11.20
C GLY A 62 -19.78 0.62 10.20
N ARG A 63 -19.55 1.21 9.03
CA ARG A 63 -20.56 1.33 7.97
C ARG A 63 -20.23 0.45 6.78
N ARG A 64 -21.23 -0.24 6.24
CA ARG A 64 -21.09 -1.05 5.02
C ARG A 64 -20.91 -0.15 3.81
N VAL A 65 -19.87 -0.43 3.01
CA VAL A 65 -19.68 0.19 1.69
C VAL A 65 -20.51 -0.58 0.67
N LEU A 66 -21.47 0.11 0.02
CA LEU A 66 -22.40 -0.47 -0.95
C LEU A 66 -21.96 -0.26 -2.41
N ASP A 67 -20.86 0.42 -2.64
CA ASP A 67 -20.35 0.82 -3.95
C ASP A 67 -20.12 -0.36 -4.92
N GLY A 68 -19.76 -1.53 -4.39
CA GLY A 68 -19.61 -2.77 -5.19
C GLY A 68 -18.34 -2.84 -6.03
N ARG A 69 -17.45 -1.85 -5.95
CA ARG A 69 -16.18 -1.79 -6.71
C ARG A 69 -15.00 -2.42 -6.00
N VAL A 70 -15.19 -3.03 -4.84
CA VAL A 70 -14.14 -3.76 -4.12
C VAL A 70 -14.16 -5.22 -4.56
N PHE A 71 -13.03 -5.73 -5.03
CA PHE A 71 -12.95 -7.10 -5.55
C PHE A 71 -11.63 -7.78 -5.18
N ASN A 72 -11.64 -9.10 -5.23
CA ASN A 72 -10.44 -9.92 -5.16
C ASN A 72 -10.09 -10.45 -6.55
N LEU A 73 -8.81 -10.42 -6.88
CA LEU A 73 -8.23 -11.02 -8.07
C LEU A 73 -6.94 -11.73 -7.68
N GLY A 74 -6.87 -13.05 -7.92
CA GLY A 74 -5.68 -13.83 -7.63
C GLY A 74 -5.21 -13.79 -6.16
N GLY A 75 -6.16 -13.67 -5.20
CA GLY A 75 -5.84 -13.56 -3.76
C GLY A 75 -5.53 -12.15 -3.27
N VAL A 76 -5.50 -11.16 -4.15
CA VAL A 76 -5.27 -9.74 -3.81
C VAL A 76 -6.60 -8.98 -3.87
N THR A 77 -6.93 -8.26 -2.81
CA THR A 77 -8.14 -7.42 -2.77
C THR A 77 -7.81 -6.00 -3.20
N TYR A 78 -8.55 -5.51 -4.17
CA TYR A 78 -8.39 -4.20 -4.80
C TYR A 78 -9.50 -3.23 -4.40
N VAL A 79 -9.13 -1.96 -4.26
CA VAL A 79 -10.03 -0.84 -4.00
C VAL A 79 -9.78 0.29 -5.00
N PRO A 80 -10.82 1.03 -5.43
CA PRO A 80 -10.64 2.23 -6.24
C PRO A 80 -9.93 3.30 -5.39
N MET A 81 -8.78 3.80 -5.86
CA MET A 81 -7.84 4.57 -5.05
C MET A 81 -8.47 5.83 -4.44
N PHE A 82 -9.11 6.66 -5.27
CA PHE A 82 -9.69 7.93 -4.81
C PHE A 82 -10.92 7.69 -3.94
N LYS A 83 -11.79 6.79 -4.38
CA LYS A 83 -13.01 6.49 -3.62
C LYS A 83 -12.70 5.88 -2.26
N PHE A 84 -11.65 5.07 -2.18
CA PHE A 84 -11.18 4.54 -0.90
C PHE A 84 -10.66 5.63 0.03
N ALA A 85 -9.95 6.63 -0.51
CA ALA A 85 -9.54 7.81 0.25
C ALA A 85 -10.74 8.63 0.74
N ASP A 86 -11.73 8.88 -0.14
CA ASP A 86 -12.99 9.56 0.22
C ASP A 86 -13.70 8.87 1.39
N TRP A 87 -13.83 7.55 1.34
CA TRP A 87 -14.48 6.79 2.42
C TRP A 87 -13.74 6.91 3.77
N LEU A 88 -12.47 7.25 3.72
CA LEU A 88 -11.64 7.49 4.92
C LEU A 88 -11.49 8.98 5.29
N GLY A 89 -12.17 9.88 4.54
CA GLY A 89 -12.21 11.31 4.83
C GLY A 89 -11.05 12.11 4.24
N VAL A 90 -10.39 11.59 3.20
CA VAL A 90 -9.31 12.28 2.47
C VAL A 90 -9.82 12.62 1.07
N PHE A 91 -9.97 13.92 0.74
CA PHE A 91 -10.69 14.40 -0.45
C PHE A 91 -9.83 15.19 -1.44
N ASP A 92 -8.55 15.42 -1.16
CA ASP A 92 -7.67 16.15 -2.08
C ASP A 92 -6.85 15.16 -2.90
N TYR A 93 -7.17 15.07 -4.19
CA TYR A 93 -6.53 14.13 -5.10
C TYR A 93 -6.50 14.63 -6.55
N SER A 94 -5.54 14.14 -7.31
CA SER A 94 -5.36 14.44 -8.73
C SER A 94 -4.82 13.25 -9.50
N SER A 95 -5.00 13.23 -10.82
CA SER A 95 -4.35 12.24 -11.66
C SER A 95 -3.81 12.85 -12.95
N SER A 96 -2.74 12.26 -13.47
CA SER A 96 -2.14 12.60 -14.75
C SER A 96 -1.84 11.34 -15.55
N VAL A 97 -1.77 11.50 -16.88
CA VAL A 97 -1.35 10.42 -17.78
C VAL A 97 -0.06 10.84 -18.45
N SER A 98 0.97 10.02 -18.35
CA SER A 98 2.25 10.20 -19.01
C SER A 98 2.56 9.00 -19.89
N GLY A 99 2.58 9.21 -21.21
CA GLY A 99 2.60 8.12 -22.19
C GLY A 99 1.32 7.29 -22.09
N SER A 100 1.48 5.98 -21.88
CA SER A 100 0.36 5.03 -21.71
C SER A 100 0.03 4.71 -20.24
N ARG A 101 0.65 5.39 -19.27
CA ARG A 101 0.53 5.07 -17.83
C ARG A 101 -0.12 6.20 -17.05
N ARG A 102 -1.13 5.85 -16.27
CA ARG A 102 -1.75 6.77 -15.32
C ARG A 102 -0.96 6.82 -14.03
N THR A 103 -0.76 8.03 -13.51
CA THR A 103 -0.27 8.27 -12.14
C THR A 103 -1.30 9.08 -11.38
N SER A 104 -1.64 8.63 -10.19
CA SER A 104 -2.62 9.27 -9.29
C SER A 104 -1.94 9.69 -7.99
N HIS A 105 -2.36 10.83 -7.47
CA HIS A 105 -1.88 11.44 -6.25
C HIS A 105 -3.04 11.68 -5.29
N ILE A 106 -2.81 11.45 -4.02
CA ILE A 106 -3.69 11.86 -2.92
C ILE A 106 -2.86 12.75 -2.02
N ASP A 107 -3.37 13.94 -1.73
CA ASP A 107 -2.74 14.93 -0.89
C ASP A 107 -3.62 15.22 0.32
N GLY A 108 -3.02 15.49 1.46
CA GLY A 108 -3.73 15.81 2.69
C GLY A 108 -2.80 16.47 3.70
N ASP A 109 -3.33 16.78 4.87
CA ASP A 109 -2.52 17.31 5.97
C ASP A 109 -1.43 16.29 6.34
N ASN A 110 -0.15 16.61 6.02
CA ASN A 110 1.01 15.74 6.21
C ASN A 110 0.92 14.37 5.49
N LEU A 111 0.24 14.31 4.36
CA LEU A 111 0.06 13.11 3.56
C LEU A 111 0.30 13.41 2.07
N GLU A 112 1.16 12.63 1.44
CA GLU A 112 1.36 12.58 -0.01
C GLU A 112 1.38 11.12 -0.42
N ILE A 113 0.38 10.63 -1.17
CA ILE A 113 0.39 9.28 -1.73
C ILE A 113 0.49 9.36 -3.25
N THR A 114 1.37 8.55 -3.82
CA THR A 114 1.50 8.38 -5.27
C THR A 114 1.36 6.91 -5.64
N ALA A 115 0.51 6.63 -6.63
CA ALA A 115 0.39 5.33 -7.27
C ALA A 115 0.52 5.49 -8.78
N THR A 116 1.19 4.55 -9.45
CA THR A 116 1.34 4.54 -10.90
C THR A 116 0.93 3.18 -11.43
N GLU A 117 0.15 3.18 -12.50
CA GLU A 117 -0.29 1.97 -13.21
C GLU A 117 0.87 1.02 -13.52
N ASN A 118 0.62 -0.28 -13.39
CA ASN A 118 1.59 -1.37 -13.58
C ASN A 118 2.77 -1.37 -12.58
N ASN A 119 2.78 -0.49 -11.57
CA ASN A 119 3.74 -0.57 -10.48
C ASN A 119 3.32 -1.64 -9.45
N LEU A 120 4.33 -2.17 -8.75
CA LEU A 120 4.17 -3.15 -7.67
C LEU A 120 4.33 -2.50 -6.28
N TYR A 121 4.18 -1.18 -6.19
CA TYR A 121 4.25 -0.43 -4.94
C TYR A 121 3.48 0.89 -5.06
N ILE A 122 3.03 1.40 -3.91
CA ILE A 122 2.65 2.80 -3.75
C ILE A 122 3.70 3.52 -2.90
N ARG A 123 3.84 4.83 -3.10
CA ARG A 123 4.68 5.70 -2.29
C ARG A 123 3.79 6.56 -1.39
N ALA A 124 4.08 6.62 -0.09
CA ALA A 124 3.44 7.55 0.83
C ALA A 124 4.48 8.21 1.72
N ASN A 125 4.55 9.55 1.72
CA ASN A 125 5.54 10.35 2.49
C ASN A 125 6.98 9.85 2.32
N GLY A 126 7.37 9.46 1.09
CA GLY A 126 8.70 8.91 0.77
C GLY A 126 8.93 7.46 1.22
N ARG A 127 7.95 6.83 1.85
CA ARG A 127 7.92 5.40 2.19
C ARG A 127 7.35 4.60 1.03
N TYR A 128 7.70 3.31 0.92
CA TYR A 128 7.29 2.45 -0.20
C TYR A 128 6.59 1.19 0.31
N PHE A 129 5.34 0.99 -0.07
CA PHE A 129 4.53 -0.15 0.34
C PHE A 129 4.29 -1.06 -0.86
N TYR A 130 4.79 -2.29 -0.78
CA TYR A 130 4.61 -3.29 -1.84
C TYR A 130 3.15 -3.72 -1.94
N THR A 131 2.66 -3.83 -3.18
CA THR A 131 1.25 -4.08 -3.45
C THR A 131 0.89 -5.57 -3.52
N GLY A 132 1.86 -6.44 -3.77
CA GLY A 132 1.59 -7.88 -3.96
C GLY A 132 0.97 -8.23 -5.31
N GLY A 133 0.34 -7.28 -5.98
CA GLY A 133 -0.20 -7.34 -7.33
C GLY A 133 -0.02 -5.99 -8.04
N GLU A 134 -0.15 -5.96 -9.35
CA GLU A 134 0.00 -4.74 -10.15
C GLU A 134 -1.13 -3.75 -9.87
N ILE A 135 -0.81 -2.47 -9.86
CA ILE A 135 -1.79 -1.38 -9.83
C ILE A 135 -2.45 -1.32 -11.21
N MET A 136 -3.78 -1.37 -11.24
CA MET A 136 -4.56 -1.45 -12.48
C MET A 136 -5.36 -0.17 -12.72
N GLU A 137 -5.52 0.22 -13.99
CA GLU A 137 -6.49 1.22 -14.39
C GLU A 137 -7.80 0.54 -14.83
N ILE A 138 -8.94 0.95 -14.25
CA ILE A 138 -10.27 0.51 -14.62
C ILE A 138 -11.16 1.76 -14.65
N GLY A 139 -11.73 2.08 -15.81
CA GLY A 139 -12.65 3.22 -15.95
C GLY A 139 -12.04 4.56 -15.55
N ASN A 140 -10.81 4.84 -16.00
CA ASN A 140 -10.06 6.06 -15.69
C ASN A 140 -9.67 6.27 -14.21
N GLU A 141 -9.80 5.25 -13.36
CA GLU A 141 -9.38 5.28 -11.96
C GLU A 141 -8.37 4.15 -11.70
N LEU A 142 -7.36 4.42 -10.86
CA LEU A 142 -6.44 3.37 -10.42
C LEU A 142 -7.08 2.53 -9.32
N TYR A 143 -6.98 1.22 -9.49
CA TYR A 143 -7.31 0.23 -8.48
C TYR A 143 -6.02 -0.27 -7.85
N VAL A 144 -5.96 -0.15 -6.54
CA VAL A 144 -4.77 -0.50 -5.75
C VAL A 144 -5.11 -1.57 -4.73
N PRO A 145 -4.17 -2.47 -4.40
CA PRO A 145 -4.38 -3.42 -3.32
C PRO A 145 -4.69 -2.72 -1.99
N ILE A 146 -5.68 -3.24 -1.25
CA ILE A 146 -6.21 -2.60 -0.04
C ILE A 146 -5.16 -2.45 1.08
N LEU A 147 -4.30 -3.46 1.28
CA LEU A 147 -3.36 -3.49 2.40
C LEU A 147 -2.33 -2.35 2.35
N PRO A 148 -1.62 -2.07 1.22
CA PRO A 148 -0.73 -0.93 1.13
C PRO A 148 -1.47 0.41 1.28
N MET A 149 -2.71 0.54 0.77
CA MET A 149 -3.52 1.75 0.94
C MET A 149 -3.88 1.99 2.41
N VAL A 150 -4.29 0.95 3.14
CA VAL A 150 -4.57 1.03 4.58
C VAL A 150 -3.33 1.50 5.35
N LYS A 151 -2.15 0.95 5.03
CA LYS A 151 -0.88 1.38 5.63
C LYS A 151 -0.53 2.82 5.29
N ALA A 152 -0.67 3.21 4.01
CA ALA A 152 -0.41 4.56 3.53
C ALA A 152 -1.35 5.61 4.15
N LEU A 153 -2.57 5.23 4.48
CA LEU A 153 -3.56 6.07 5.16
C LEU A 153 -3.52 5.92 6.69
N ASN A 154 -2.46 5.33 7.24
CA ASN A 154 -2.28 5.08 8.68
C ASN A 154 -3.53 4.47 9.35
N SER A 155 -4.22 3.59 8.64
CA SER A 155 -5.48 2.96 9.03
C SER A 155 -5.27 1.51 9.47
N HIS A 156 -6.30 0.88 10.01
CA HIS A 156 -6.26 -0.51 10.47
C HIS A 156 -7.19 -1.38 9.65
N LEU A 157 -6.71 -2.56 9.22
CA LEU A 157 -7.47 -3.55 8.47
C LEU A 157 -7.68 -4.81 9.32
N SER A 158 -8.89 -5.32 9.32
CA SER A 158 -9.22 -6.63 9.88
C SER A 158 -10.18 -7.38 8.96
N TRP A 159 -10.21 -8.72 9.08
CA TRP A 159 -11.14 -9.58 8.37
C TRP A 159 -12.15 -10.19 9.35
N SER A 160 -13.41 -10.20 8.98
CA SER A 160 -14.50 -10.87 9.72
C SER A 160 -15.02 -12.04 8.92
N ASN A 161 -14.78 -13.27 9.38
CA ASN A 161 -15.35 -14.48 8.78
C ASN A 161 -16.88 -14.49 8.87
N ALA A 162 -17.44 -14.00 9.99
CA ALA A 162 -18.88 -13.96 10.22
C ALA A 162 -19.61 -13.05 9.21
N GLU A 163 -19.00 -11.94 8.84
CA GLU A 163 -19.57 -10.97 7.90
C GLU A 163 -19.08 -11.18 6.46
N ASN A 164 -18.09 -12.06 6.27
CA ASN A 164 -17.36 -12.23 5.01
C ASN A 164 -16.92 -10.87 4.44
N ALA A 165 -16.26 -10.06 5.27
CA ALA A 165 -15.96 -8.68 4.98
C ALA A 165 -14.63 -8.24 5.56
N PHE A 166 -13.94 -7.34 4.83
CA PHE A 166 -12.92 -6.52 5.44
C PHE A 166 -13.56 -5.39 6.24
N THR A 167 -12.92 -5.05 7.35
CA THR A 167 -13.25 -3.85 8.15
C THR A 167 -12.03 -2.95 8.23
N VAL A 168 -12.19 -1.71 7.79
CA VAL A 168 -11.19 -0.66 7.90
C VAL A 168 -11.63 0.34 8.96
N ARG A 169 -10.71 0.67 9.87
CA ARG A 169 -10.85 1.79 10.81
C ARG A 169 -9.85 2.87 10.42
N SER A 170 -10.34 4.07 10.19
CA SER A 170 -9.50 5.22 9.89
C SER A 170 -8.50 5.47 11.00
N GLY A 171 -7.25 5.71 10.62
CA GLY A 171 -6.23 6.26 11.48
C GLY A 171 -6.13 7.78 11.32
N ASP A 172 -5.21 8.40 12.05
CA ASP A 172 -4.86 9.80 11.86
C ASP A 172 -3.71 9.90 10.85
N THR A 173 -4.02 10.35 9.63
CA THR A 173 -3.03 10.48 8.55
C THR A 173 -1.92 11.47 8.87
N ARG A 174 -2.18 12.45 9.78
CA ARG A 174 -1.18 13.42 10.24
C ARG A 174 -0.05 12.76 11.04
N LEU A 175 -0.28 11.56 11.57
CA LEU A 175 0.70 10.77 12.30
C LEU A 175 1.54 9.86 11.39
N LEU A 176 1.28 9.84 10.07
CA LEU A 176 2.11 9.07 9.15
C LEU A 176 3.51 9.70 9.08
N LYS A 177 4.50 8.97 9.59
CA LYS A 177 5.89 9.41 9.57
C LYS A 177 6.43 9.46 8.15
N ASN A 178 7.31 10.42 7.87
CA ASN A 178 8.09 10.46 6.65
C ASN A 178 9.18 9.37 6.63
N ALA A 179 9.75 9.15 5.45
CA ALA A 179 10.77 8.12 5.26
C ALA A 179 12.02 8.33 6.13
N ASP A 180 12.46 9.58 6.30
CA ASP A 180 13.62 9.96 7.13
C ASP A 180 13.37 9.77 8.64
N GLN A 181 12.11 9.83 9.06
CA GLN A 181 11.69 9.54 10.43
C GLN A 181 11.46 8.04 10.68
N THR A 182 11.35 7.24 9.61
CA THR A 182 10.99 5.82 9.67
C THR A 182 12.21 4.92 9.52
N TYR A 183 13.11 5.27 8.60
CA TYR A 183 14.28 4.43 8.28
C TYR A 183 15.56 5.03 8.87
N ALA A 184 16.35 4.22 9.56
CA ALA A 184 17.72 4.58 9.84
C ALA A 184 18.50 4.67 8.51
N SER A 185 19.24 5.77 8.33
CA SER A 185 19.94 6.05 7.07
C SER A 185 20.97 5.00 6.69
N ASP A 186 21.68 4.44 7.68
CA ASP A 186 22.63 3.34 7.52
C ASP A 186 21.94 2.02 7.12
N ALA A 187 20.73 1.76 7.61
CA ALA A 187 19.94 0.60 7.23
C ALA A 187 19.58 0.64 5.74
N VAL A 188 19.07 1.77 5.25
CA VAL A 188 18.79 1.96 3.81
C VAL A 188 20.08 1.87 3.00
N TYR A 189 21.14 2.54 3.46
CA TYR A 189 22.43 2.59 2.78
C TYR A 189 23.01 1.20 2.50
N TRP A 190 23.09 0.35 3.51
CA TRP A 190 23.69 -0.98 3.37
C TRP A 190 22.76 -1.99 2.71
N LEU A 191 21.47 -1.98 3.07
CA LEU A 191 20.50 -2.91 2.50
C LEU A 191 20.30 -2.67 1.00
N ALA A 192 20.23 -1.43 0.55
CA ALA A 192 20.10 -1.12 -0.88
C ALA A 192 21.35 -1.57 -1.67
N ARG A 193 22.54 -1.39 -1.11
CA ARG A 193 23.80 -1.79 -1.75
C ARG A 193 23.93 -3.30 -1.90
N ILE A 194 23.63 -4.06 -0.85
CA ILE A 194 23.69 -5.51 -0.96
C ILE A 194 22.63 -6.05 -1.92
N ILE A 195 21.41 -5.53 -1.89
CA ILE A 195 20.36 -5.88 -2.85
C ILE A 195 20.83 -5.59 -4.29
N ASN A 196 21.45 -4.42 -4.51
CA ASN A 196 21.94 -4.06 -5.84
C ASN A 196 23.08 -4.96 -6.31
N ALA A 197 24.00 -5.29 -5.43
CA ALA A 197 25.17 -6.08 -5.78
C ALA A 197 24.82 -7.56 -6.07
N GLU A 198 23.83 -8.12 -5.36
CA GLU A 198 23.38 -9.50 -5.51
C GLU A 198 22.25 -9.66 -6.54
N ALA A 199 21.34 -8.68 -6.61
CA ALA A 199 20.08 -8.78 -7.37
C ALA A 199 19.77 -7.55 -8.22
N GLY A 200 20.75 -6.72 -8.57
CA GLY A 200 20.53 -5.46 -9.30
C GLY A 200 19.80 -5.62 -10.64
N GLY A 201 19.98 -6.75 -11.34
CA GLY A 201 19.29 -7.09 -12.59
C GLY A 201 18.00 -7.91 -12.42
N GLU A 202 17.62 -8.27 -11.19
CA GLU A 202 16.42 -9.06 -10.92
C GLU A 202 15.17 -8.18 -10.90
N SER A 203 13.99 -8.84 -10.99
CA SER A 203 12.70 -8.18 -10.77
C SER A 203 12.59 -7.55 -9.36
N MET A 204 11.63 -6.65 -9.14
CA MET A 204 11.38 -6.07 -7.82
C MET A 204 11.18 -7.16 -6.77
N LYS A 205 10.45 -8.23 -7.10
CA LYS A 205 10.22 -9.37 -6.22
C LYS A 205 11.52 -10.11 -5.86
N GLY A 206 12.44 -10.28 -6.83
CA GLY A 206 13.75 -10.88 -6.60
C GLY A 206 14.65 -10.02 -5.70
N LYS A 207 14.65 -8.69 -5.91
CA LYS A 207 15.35 -7.73 -5.07
C LYS A 207 14.84 -7.77 -3.62
N ILE A 208 13.51 -7.79 -3.43
CA ILE A 208 12.87 -7.91 -2.11
C ILE A 208 13.25 -9.23 -1.44
N ALA A 209 13.26 -10.35 -2.17
CA ALA A 209 13.63 -11.65 -1.62
C ALA A 209 15.06 -11.66 -1.05
N VAL A 210 16.02 -11.08 -1.76
CA VAL A 210 17.41 -10.93 -1.27
C VAL A 210 17.44 -10.03 -0.02
N GLY A 211 16.73 -8.92 -0.03
CA GLY A 211 16.62 -8.03 1.14
C GLY A 211 16.00 -8.73 2.36
N ASN A 212 14.99 -9.57 2.13
CA ASN A 212 14.38 -10.37 3.19
C ASN A 212 15.38 -11.38 3.81
N VAL A 213 16.23 -12.04 3.03
CA VAL A 213 17.27 -12.92 3.58
C VAL A 213 18.18 -12.16 4.54
N VAL A 214 18.63 -10.96 4.18
CA VAL A 214 19.45 -10.13 5.09
C VAL A 214 18.68 -9.81 6.38
N LEU A 215 17.43 -9.38 6.30
CA LEU A 215 16.63 -9.05 7.47
C LEU A 215 16.24 -10.27 8.31
N ASN A 216 16.02 -11.42 7.70
CA ASN A 216 15.79 -12.68 8.41
C ASN A 216 17.03 -13.11 9.18
N ARG A 217 18.23 -12.99 8.60
CA ARG A 217 19.49 -13.23 9.30
C ARG A 217 19.65 -12.30 10.49
N VAL A 218 19.34 -11.01 10.36
CA VAL A 218 19.35 -10.05 11.49
C VAL A 218 18.45 -10.49 12.65
N ARG A 219 17.32 -11.12 12.36
CA ARG A 219 16.37 -11.64 13.37
C ARG A 219 16.78 -13.00 13.95
N SER A 220 17.63 -13.74 13.24
CA SER A 220 18.06 -15.08 13.63
C SER A 220 19.22 -15.02 14.63
N LYS A 221 19.12 -15.80 15.70
CA LYS A 221 20.22 -15.95 16.71
C LYS A 221 21.51 -16.55 16.13
N GLN A 222 21.47 -17.10 14.93
CA GLN A 222 22.64 -17.71 14.26
C GLN A 222 23.56 -16.68 13.61
N PHE A 223 23.08 -15.45 13.38
CA PHE A 223 23.76 -14.39 12.65
C PHE A 223 23.89 -13.12 13.49
N PRO A 224 24.73 -12.16 13.06
CA PRO A 224 24.79 -10.85 13.68
C PRO A 224 23.43 -10.14 13.68
N ASN A 225 23.16 -9.31 14.67
CA ASN A 225 21.87 -8.65 14.89
C ASN A 225 21.74 -7.26 14.21
N THR A 226 22.63 -6.95 13.26
CA THR A 226 22.58 -5.71 12.48
C THR A 226 22.75 -5.99 10.99
N ILE A 227 22.17 -5.13 10.13
CA ILE A 227 22.31 -5.26 8.67
C ILE A 227 23.79 -5.25 8.26
N TYR A 228 24.56 -4.29 8.77
CA TYR A 228 25.99 -4.21 8.52
C TYR A 228 26.72 -5.50 8.97
N GLY A 229 26.45 -5.95 10.20
CA GLY A 229 27.03 -7.16 10.75
C GLY A 229 26.76 -8.39 9.90
N VAL A 230 25.51 -8.57 9.43
CA VAL A 230 25.12 -9.69 8.55
C VAL A 230 25.85 -9.61 7.21
N ILE A 231 25.94 -8.43 6.59
CA ILE A 231 26.59 -8.25 5.28
C ILE A 231 28.09 -8.57 5.36
N PHE A 232 28.77 -8.10 6.40
CA PHE A 232 30.22 -8.23 6.57
C PHE A 232 30.64 -9.40 7.48
N ASP A 233 29.69 -10.29 7.82
CA ASP A 233 30.00 -11.48 8.61
C ASP A 233 31.02 -12.37 7.91
N LYS A 234 32.05 -12.79 8.66
CA LYS A 234 33.14 -13.68 8.21
C LYS A 234 33.30 -14.90 9.10
N LYS A 235 32.39 -15.12 10.05
CA LYS A 235 32.52 -16.20 11.05
C LYS A 235 32.70 -17.57 10.39
N TYR A 236 32.04 -17.84 9.29
CA TYR A 236 32.11 -19.07 8.51
C TYR A 236 32.57 -18.82 7.06
N GLY A 237 33.40 -17.81 6.85
CA GLY A 237 33.82 -17.33 5.53
C GLY A 237 32.99 -16.13 5.06
N VAL A 238 33.37 -15.61 3.89
CA VAL A 238 32.67 -14.47 3.28
C VAL A 238 31.21 -14.85 2.92
N GLN A 239 30.27 -14.20 3.53
CA GLN A 239 28.83 -14.52 3.33
C GLN A 239 28.27 -13.92 2.02
N PHE A 240 28.80 -12.79 1.59
CA PHE A 240 28.40 -12.10 0.38
C PHE A 240 29.63 -11.71 -0.45
N ALA A 241 29.78 -12.30 -1.64
CA ALA A 241 30.89 -12.04 -2.52
C ALA A 241 31.16 -10.55 -2.81
N PRO A 242 30.13 -9.69 -2.93
CA PRO A 242 30.29 -8.25 -3.09
C PRO A 242 31.14 -7.55 -2.04
N THR A 243 31.27 -8.10 -0.83
CA THR A 243 32.11 -7.51 0.24
C THR A 243 33.60 -7.76 0.02
N SER A 244 33.99 -8.81 -0.70
CA SER A 244 35.39 -9.10 -1.01
C SER A 244 35.85 -8.53 -2.35
N ASN A 245 34.95 -8.41 -3.34
CA ASN A 245 35.30 -7.86 -4.66
C ASN A 245 35.03 -6.36 -4.78
N GLY A 246 34.53 -5.70 -3.72
CA GLY A 246 34.28 -4.26 -3.66
C GLY A 246 33.00 -3.78 -4.35
N THR A 247 32.20 -4.67 -4.97
CA THR A 247 30.97 -4.24 -5.66
C THR A 247 29.91 -3.70 -4.72
N ILE A 248 29.97 -4.04 -3.43
CA ILE A 248 29.10 -3.49 -2.36
C ILE A 248 29.19 -1.95 -2.25
N TYR A 249 30.28 -1.34 -2.65
CA TYR A 249 30.48 0.11 -2.56
C TYR A 249 29.95 0.88 -3.77
N LYS A 250 29.50 0.19 -4.82
CA LYS A 250 28.85 0.84 -5.97
C LYS A 250 27.51 1.44 -5.57
N ALA A 251 27.16 2.58 -6.18
CA ALA A 251 25.85 3.19 -5.96
C ALA A 251 24.73 2.24 -6.41
N PRO A 252 23.71 2.03 -5.58
CA PRO A 252 22.56 1.18 -5.95
C PRO A 252 21.68 1.92 -6.96
N ASN A 253 21.01 1.18 -7.85
CA ASN A 253 19.96 1.72 -8.71
C ASN A 253 18.70 2.06 -7.89
N ALA A 254 17.78 2.84 -8.49
CA ALA A 254 16.57 3.30 -7.82
C ALA A 254 15.70 2.14 -7.31
N ASP A 255 15.54 1.09 -8.12
CA ASP A 255 14.73 -0.09 -7.74
C ASP A 255 15.30 -0.83 -6.53
N SER A 256 16.63 -0.89 -6.40
CA SER A 256 17.28 -1.52 -5.23
C SER A 256 17.08 -0.70 -3.96
N VAL A 257 17.05 0.63 -4.07
CA VAL A 257 16.69 1.53 -2.95
C VAL A 257 15.23 1.36 -2.56
N ILE A 258 14.32 1.28 -3.54
CA ILE A 258 12.89 1.04 -3.31
C ILE A 258 12.69 -0.32 -2.65
N ALA A 259 13.32 -1.38 -3.15
CA ALA A 259 13.25 -2.72 -2.56
C ALA A 259 13.73 -2.75 -1.11
N ALA A 260 14.83 -2.04 -0.79
CA ALA A 260 15.33 -1.92 0.58
C ALA A 260 14.29 -1.26 1.50
N LYS A 261 13.70 -0.15 1.06
CA LYS A 261 12.64 0.53 1.82
C LYS A 261 11.40 -0.36 2.01
N ILE A 262 10.96 -1.10 0.98
CA ILE A 262 9.87 -2.08 1.07
C ILE A 262 10.16 -3.15 2.13
N CYS A 263 11.38 -3.67 2.15
CA CYS A 263 11.80 -4.64 3.17
C CYS A 263 11.77 -4.04 4.58
N LEU A 264 12.22 -2.80 4.74
CA LEU A 264 12.20 -2.07 6.01
C LEU A 264 10.77 -1.70 6.48
N GLU A 265 9.80 -1.61 5.56
CA GLU A 265 8.36 -1.54 5.88
C GLU A 265 7.79 -2.87 6.40
N GLY A 266 8.62 -3.90 6.49
CA GLY A 266 8.23 -5.21 7.00
C GLY A 266 7.59 -6.13 5.97
N TYR A 267 7.60 -5.78 4.69
CA TYR A 267 7.13 -6.72 3.68
C TYR A 267 8.11 -7.88 3.53
N SER A 268 7.59 -9.10 3.63
CA SER A 268 8.39 -10.33 3.52
C SER A 268 7.70 -11.35 2.62
N LEU A 269 8.46 -11.89 1.68
CA LEU A 269 8.06 -13.04 0.85
C LEU A 269 8.21 -14.37 1.61
N SER A 270 9.13 -14.41 2.55
CA SER A 270 9.36 -15.53 3.45
C SER A 270 10.08 -15.05 4.70
N THR A 271 9.64 -15.47 5.87
CA THR A 271 10.30 -15.22 7.16
C THR A 271 11.37 -16.28 7.47
N GLU A 272 11.46 -17.32 6.66
CA GLU A 272 12.33 -18.50 6.88
C GLU A 272 13.57 -18.51 6.00
N ALA A 273 13.54 -17.80 4.85
CA ALA A 273 14.65 -17.77 3.92
C ALA A 273 15.91 -17.16 4.56
N LEU A 274 16.95 -17.96 4.74
CA LEU A 274 18.25 -17.57 5.31
C LEU A 274 19.38 -17.68 4.31
N TYR A 275 19.20 -18.48 3.24
CA TYR A 275 20.22 -18.74 2.22
C TYR A 275 19.62 -18.58 0.82
N PHE A 276 20.46 -18.17 -0.10
CA PHE A 276 20.15 -18.18 -1.53
C PHE A 276 21.42 -18.34 -2.35
N PHE A 277 21.25 -18.76 -3.59
CA PHE A 277 22.31 -18.73 -4.59
C PHE A 277 21.72 -18.69 -5.99
N ASN A 278 22.55 -18.30 -6.97
CA ASN A 278 22.22 -18.35 -8.39
C ASN A 278 22.85 -19.60 -9.00
N PRO A 279 22.06 -20.60 -9.47
CA PRO A 279 22.58 -21.86 -10.03
C PRO A 279 23.49 -21.68 -11.25
N LYS A 280 23.39 -20.53 -11.93
CA LYS A 280 24.26 -20.20 -13.06
C LYS A 280 25.73 -20.00 -12.64
N TYR A 281 25.96 -19.53 -11.41
CA TYR A 281 27.31 -19.17 -10.94
C TYR A 281 27.87 -20.12 -9.90
N THR A 282 27.04 -20.94 -9.26
CA THR A 282 27.48 -21.91 -8.24
C THR A 282 26.53 -23.10 -8.18
N SER A 283 27.10 -24.29 -7.90
CA SER A 283 26.33 -25.53 -7.69
C SER A 283 25.43 -25.44 -6.44
N GLY A 284 25.82 -24.63 -5.46
CA GLY A 284 25.13 -24.53 -4.15
C GLY A 284 25.12 -25.85 -3.38
N THR A 285 26.11 -26.72 -3.59
CA THR A 285 26.13 -28.10 -3.07
C THR A 285 25.89 -28.15 -1.57
N TRP A 286 26.64 -27.35 -0.79
CA TRP A 286 26.46 -27.33 0.66
C TRP A 286 25.05 -26.91 1.09
N VAL A 287 24.52 -25.86 0.49
CA VAL A 287 23.15 -25.35 0.82
C VAL A 287 22.14 -26.45 0.52
N LYS A 288 22.19 -27.05 -0.68
CA LYS A 288 21.26 -28.11 -1.09
C LYS A 288 21.29 -29.34 -0.20
N GLN A 289 22.45 -29.66 0.38
CA GLN A 289 22.65 -30.84 1.26
C GLN A 289 22.23 -30.57 2.71
N ASN A 290 22.20 -29.31 3.16
CA ASN A 290 22.04 -28.95 4.56
C ASN A 290 20.87 -28.04 4.86
N ARG A 291 20.09 -27.62 3.85
CA ARG A 291 19.00 -26.68 3.99
C ARG A 291 17.80 -27.10 3.13
N ASP A 292 16.59 -26.78 3.62
CA ASP A 292 15.36 -27.10 2.88
C ASP A 292 15.10 -26.03 1.83
N TYR A 293 14.75 -26.48 0.62
CA TYR A 293 14.31 -25.62 -0.46
C TYR A 293 12.99 -24.94 -0.09
N LEU A 294 12.90 -23.64 -0.35
CA LEU A 294 11.68 -22.88 -0.12
C LEU A 294 11.02 -22.46 -1.44
N PHE A 295 11.71 -21.73 -2.29
CA PHE A 295 11.18 -21.23 -3.56
C PHE A 295 12.29 -20.73 -4.48
N THR A 296 11.90 -20.45 -5.74
CA THR A 296 12.76 -19.82 -6.76
C THR A 296 12.11 -18.53 -7.25
N ILE A 297 12.90 -17.46 -7.35
CA ILE A 297 12.48 -16.18 -7.96
C ILE A 297 13.59 -15.72 -8.90
N GLY A 298 13.24 -15.52 -10.19
CA GLY A 298 14.20 -15.14 -11.22
C GLY A 298 15.33 -16.17 -11.29
N ASN A 299 16.57 -15.69 -11.16
CA ASN A 299 17.76 -16.53 -11.20
C ASN A 299 18.19 -17.07 -9.83
N HIS A 300 17.45 -16.79 -8.75
CA HIS A 300 17.84 -17.17 -7.41
C HIS A 300 16.95 -18.27 -6.83
N VAL A 301 17.61 -19.23 -6.15
CA VAL A 301 16.97 -20.31 -5.39
C VAL A 301 17.17 -20.04 -3.90
N PHE A 302 16.08 -20.10 -3.10
CA PHE A 302 16.06 -19.73 -1.69
C PHE A 302 15.84 -20.95 -0.79
N PHE A 303 16.50 -20.93 0.37
CA PHE A 303 16.52 -22.00 1.38
C PHE A 303 16.42 -21.42 2.79
N ASN A 304 15.97 -22.27 3.76
CA ASN A 304 15.91 -21.91 5.19
C ASN A 304 17.26 -21.98 5.91
#